data_9490ba282c40779a74fa1ed0ba902176
#
_entry.id   9490ba282c40779a74fa1ed0ba902176
#
_cell.length_a   1.000
_cell.length_b   1.000
_cell.length_c   1.000
_cell.angle_alpha   90.00
_cell.angle_beta   90.00
_cell.angle_gamma   90.00
#
_symmetry.space_group_name_H-M   'P 1'
#
loop_
_entity.id
_entity.type
_entity.pdbx_description
1 polymer ?
#
loop_
_entity_poly.entity_id
_entity_poly.type
_entity_poly.pdbx_seq_one_letter_code
_entity_poly.pdbx_strand_id
1 'polypeptide(L)'
;MKTQITEMFGIAHPIIQGGMHFVGFAELAAAVSNAGGLGLITGLTQRTPALLAQEIARCREMTDKPFGVNLTFLPVLTAPDYPGYIQAIIDGGVKVVETAGNNPQKWLPALHEAGIKVIHKCTSVRHSLKAEAIGCDAVSVDGFECGGHPGEDDIPNFVLLPRAADELKIPFVASGGMADGRSLVAALALGAQGMNMGTRFIATQEAPVHENVKQAIVAASELDTRLVMRPLRNTERVLRNAAVDRLLAKEKALGASLKFEDIIPEVAGVYPKIMLEGTLDAGAWSCGMVAGLIHDIPTCQQLIDRIMAEAESLIRQRLMGFLAA
;
A
#
# COMPACT_ATOMS: atom_id res chain seq x y z
N MET A 1 3.93 17.73 9.80
CA MET A 1 4.68 18.38 8.68
C MET A 1 3.68 18.77 7.60
N LYS A 2 3.81 19.97 7.04
CA LYS A 2 2.91 20.47 5.98
C LYS A 2 3.50 20.12 4.62
N THR A 3 2.75 19.39 3.78
CA THR A 3 3.12 19.02 2.41
C THR A 3 1.90 19.13 1.50
N GLN A 4 2.10 19.09 0.17
CA GLN A 4 0.97 19.11 -0.77
C GLN A 4 -0.02 17.95 -0.53
N ILE A 5 0.46 16.77 -0.12
CA ILE A 5 -0.39 15.62 0.21
C ILE A 5 -1.22 15.87 1.47
N THR A 6 -0.63 16.47 2.53
CA THR A 6 -1.41 16.76 3.74
C THR A 6 -2.49 17.81 3.49
N GLU A 7 -2.21 18.82 2.66
CA GLU A 7 -3.20 19.84 2.28
C GLU A 7 -4.30 19.25 1.38
N MET A 8 -3.91 18.45 0.39
CA MET A 8 -4.85 17.85 -0.57
C MET A 8 -5.83 16.89 0.10
N PHE A 9 -5.38 16.06 1.03
CA PHE A 9 -6.21 15.02 1.68
C PHE A 9 -6.79 15.46 3.04
N GLY A 10 -6.40 16.64 3.54
CA GLY A 10 -6.88 17.16 4.83
C GLY A 10 -6.36 16.35 6.04
N ILE A 11 -5.16 15.77 5.95
CA ILE A 11 -4.54 14.95 6.99
C ILE A 11 -3.42 15.72 7.71
N ALA A 12 -3.14 15.34 8.97
CA ALA A 12 -2.14 16.02 9.80
C ALA A 12 -0.70 15.64 9.45
N HIS A 13 -0.48 14.40 9.04
CA HIS A 13 0.83 13.81 8.79
C HIS A 13 0.90 13.23 7.37
N PRO A 14 2.03 13.36 6.66
CA PRO A 14 2.18 12.89 5.27
C PRO A 14 2.40 11.37 5.22
N ILE A 15 1.50 10.62 5.85
CA ILE A 15 1.55 9.17 6.02
C ILE A 15 0.24 8.56 5.54
N ILE A 16 0.33 7.60 4.63
CA ILE A 16 -0.81 6.84 4.09
C ILE A 16 -0.63 5.37 4.47
N GLN A 17 -1.69 4.74 4.96
CA GLN A 17 -1.77 3.28 5.02
C GLN A 17 -2.38 2.80 3.71
N GLY A 18 -1.58 2.17 2.87
CA GLY A 18 -2.00 1.69 1.56
C GLY A 18 -3.05 0.59 1.60
N GLY A 19 -3.81 0.45 0.53
CA GLY A 19 -4.76 -0.65 0.39
C GLY A 19 -4.07 -2.01 0.45
N MET A 20 -4.59 -2.92 1.29
CA MET A 20 -4.05 -4.27 1.50
C MET A 20 -5.20 -5.27 1.64
N HIS A 21 -5.18 -6.31 0.80
CA HIS A 21 -6.22 -7.32 0.76
C HIS A 21 -6.32 -8.10 2.08
N PHE A 22 -7.51 -8.19 2.66
CA PHE A 22 -7.81 -8.77 3.99
C PHE A 22 -7.05 -8.13 5.17
N VAL A 23 -6.57 -6.89 5.02
CA VAL A 23 -5.93 -6.10 6.09
C VAL A 23 -6.61 -4.75 6.25
N GLY A 24 -6.86 -4.03 5.14
CA GLY A 24 -7.46 -2.70 5.15
C GLY A 24 -8.97 -2.76 5.41
N PHE A 25 -9.36 -2.95 6.67
CA PHE A 25 -10.73 -2.85 7.16
C PHE A 25 -10.93 -1.54 7.94
N ALA A 26 -12.16 -1.28 8.36
CA ALA A 26 -12.54 -0.06 9.06
C ALA A 26 -11.71 0.20 10.33
N GLU A 27 -11.36 -0.85 11.09
CA GLU A 27 -10.56 -0.74 12.30
C GLU A 27 -9.20 -0.10 12.03
N LEU A 28 -8.46 -0.64 11.05
CA LEU A 28 -7.15 -0.12 10.71
C LEU A 28 -7.26 1.26 10.06
N ALA A 29 -8.20 1.43 9.13
CA ALA A 29 -8.38 2.70 8.43
C ALA A 29 -8.74 3.83 9.40
N ALA A 30 -9.66 3.60 10.33
CA ALA A 30 -10.03 4.57 11.35
C ALA A 30 -8.88 4.88 12.32
N ALA A 31 -8.15 3.85 12.77
CA ALA A 31 -7.03 4.04 13.69
C ALA A 31 -5.91 4.90 13.08
N VAL A 32 -5.56 4.65 11.82
CA VAL A 32 -4.57 5.46 11.08
C VAL A 32 -5.06 6.90 10.89
N SER A 33 -6.35 7.08 10.54
CA SER A 33 -6.94 8.41 10.35
C SER A 33 -7.00 9.19 11.67
N ASN A 34 -7.39 8.54 12.77
CA ASN A 34 -7.39 9.14 14.12
C ASN A 34 -5.99 9.54 14.56
N ALA A 35 -4.96 8.80 14.17
CA ALA A 35 -3.56 9.13 14.41
C ALA A 35 -3.01 10.24 13.48
N GLY A 36 -3.85 10.79 12.59
CA GLY A 36 -3.51 11.92 11.72
C GLY A 36 -2.93 11.57 10.35
N GLY A 37 -2.87 10.28 10.01
CA GLY A 37 -2.57 9.80 8.65
C GLY A 37 -3.81 9.68 7.77
N LEU A 38 -3.67 9.04 6.60
CA LEU A 38 -4.78 8.61 5.75
C LEU A 38 -4.91 7.09 5.82
N GLY A 39 -5.93 6.58 6.50
CA GLY A 39 -6.28 5.17 6.49
C GLY A 39 -7.12 4.81 5.26
N LEU A 40 -6.94 3.61 4.70
CA LEU A 40 -7.66 3.14 3.52
C LEU A 40 -8.38 1.82 3.78
N ILE A 41 -9.69 1.80 3.52
CA ILE A 41 -10.46 0.56 3.41
C ILE A 41 -10.10 -0.09 2.06
N THR A 42 -9.81 -1.39 2.06
CA THR A 42 -9.59 -2.13 0.81
C THR A 42 -10.91 -2.59 0.22
N GLY A 43 -11.37 -1.90 -0.82
CA GLY A 43 -12.72 -2.06 -1.37
C GLY A 43 -13.03 -3.48 -1.83
N LEU A 44 -12.14 -4.13 -2.56
CA LEU A 44 -12.39 -5.48 -3.09
C LEU A 44 -12.27 -6.60 -2.04
N THR A 45 -11.78 -6.32 -0.83
CA THR A 45 -11.93 -7.24 0.31
C THR A 45 -13.42 -7.40 0.68
N GLN A 46 -14.19 -6.35 0.50
CA GLN A 46 -15.64 -6.36 0.59
C GLN A 46 -16.20 -6.93 -0.72
N ARG A 47 -16.74 -8.14 -0.66
CA ARG A 47 -17.10 -8.93 -1.85
C ARG A 47 -18.21 -8.35 -2.71
N THR A 48 -18.93 -7.33 -2.23
CA THR A 48 -20.00 -6.65 -2.94
C THR A 48 -19.99 -5.15 -2.63
N PRO A 49 -20.54 -4.30 -3.52
CA PRO A 49 -20.72 -2.87 -3.24
C PRO A 49 -21.51 -2.60 -1.96
N ALA A 50 -22.52 -3.41 -1.65
CA ALA A 50 -23.31 -3.27 -0.43
C ALA A 50 -22.49 -3.52 0.84
N LEU A 51 -21.60 -4.52 0.81
CA LEU A 51 -20.66 -4.77 1.92
C LEU A 51 -19.63 -3.65 2.06
N LEU A 52 -19.17 -3.06 0.94
CA LEU A 52 -18.30 -1.89 1.01
C LEU A 52 -19.04 -0.69 1.63
N ALA A 53 -20.30 -0.44 1.25
CA ALA A 53 -21.09 0.63 1.86
C ALA A 53 -21.24 0.45 3.38
N GLN A 54 -21.47 -0.78 3.85
CA GLN A 54 -21.53 -1.10 5.28
C GLN A 54 -20.18 -0.85 5.96
N GLU A 55 -19.06 -1.24 5.33
CA GLU A 55 -17.73 -1.05 5.87
C GLU A 55 -17.34 0.44 5.95
N ILE A 56 -17.72 1.24 4.96
CA ILE A 56 -17.58 2.70 4.98
C ILE A 56 -18.37 3.31 6.12
N ALA A 57 -19.63 2.90 6.31
CA ALA A 57 -20.47 3.37 7.41
C ALA A 57 -19.85 3.01 8.76
N ARG A 58 -19.38 1.78 8.93
CA ARG A 58 -18.68 1.32 10.14
C ARG A 58 -17.41 2.13 10.44
N CYS A 59 -16.63 2.46 9.41
CA CYS A 59 -15.46 3.32 9.58
C CYS A 59 -15.85 4.74 10.04
N ARG A 60 -16.95 5.27 9.52
CA ARG A 60 -17.51 6.58 9.94
C ARG A 60 -17.93 6.62 11.42
N GLU A 61 -18.37 5.50 11.98
CA GLU A 61 -18.67 5.40 13.42
C GLU A 61 -17.42 5.43 14.28
N MET A 62 -16.25 5.07 13.72
CA MET A 62 -14.96 4.97 14.42
C MET A 62 -14.10 6.24 14.29
N THR A 63 -14.36 7.11 13.29
CA THR A 63 -13.56 8.30 13.03
C THR A 63 -14.36 9.41 12.37
N ASP A 64 -14.10 10.66 12.78
CA ASP A 64 -14.53 11.88 12.11
C ASP A 64 -13.47 12.43 11.14
N LYS A 65 -12.28 11.80 11.08
CA LYS A 65 -11.16 12.20 10.25
C LYS A 65 -11.29 11.71 8.81
N PRO A 66 -10.56 12.32 7.87
CA PRO A 66 -10.49 11.82 6.50
C PRO A 66 -9.98 10.38 6.44
N PHE A 67 -10.66 9.51 5.72
CA PHE A 67 -10.19 8.20 5.30
C PHE A 67 -10.53 7.99 3.83
N GLY A 68 -9.91 7.01 3.20
CA GLY A 68 -10.16 6.70 1.80
C GLY A 68 -10.54 5.24 1.57
N VAL A 69 -10.75 4.91 0.29
CA VAL A 69 -10.99 3.55 -0.17
C VAL A 69 -9.98 3.19 -1.26
N ASN A 70 -9.34 2.03 -1.13
CA ASN A 70 -8.53 1.45 -2.21
C ASN A 70 -9.43 0.66 -3.16
N LEU A 71 -9.25 0.86 -4.45
CA LEU A 71 -9.93 0.09 -5.50
C LEU A 71 -8.92 -0.36 -6.55
N THR A 72 -8.65 -1.67 -6.60
CA THR A 72 -7.67 -2.27 -7.49
C THR A 72 -8.33 -2.81 -8.75
N PHE A 73 -7.88 -2.38 -9.92
CA PHE A 73 -8.36 -2.82 -11.22
C PHE A 73 -7.44 -3.90 -11.78
N LEU A 74 -7.71 -5.17 -11.45
CA LEU A 74 -6.93 -6.30 -11.95
C LEU A 74 -7.67 -7.00 -13.11
N PRO A 75 -6.92 -7.62 -14.05
CA PRO A 75 -7.50 -8.55 -14.99
C PRO A 75 -7.95 -9.79 -14.22
N VAL A 76 -9.26 -10.04 -14.18
CA VAL A 76 -9.89 -11.17 -13.48
C VAL A 76 -10.88 -11.86 -14.42
N LEU A 77 -11.09 -13.17 -14.21
CA LEU A 77 -12.04 -13.96 -15.01
C LEU A 77 -13.47 -13.40 -14.94
N THR A 78 -13.89 -12.92 -13.78
CA THR A 78 -15.17 -12.25 -13.58
C THR A 78 -14.90 -10.87 -13.00
N ALA A 79 -15.16 -9.82 -13.78
CA ALA A 79 -14.94 -8.46 -13.35
C ALA A 79 -15.86 -8.13 -12.16
N PRO A 80 -15.33 -7.51 -11.07
CA PRO A 80 -16.15 -6.95 -10.02
C PRO A 80 -17.13 -5.90 -10.57
N ASP A 81 -18.23 -5.68 -9.86
CA ASP A 81 -19.17 -4.58 -10.15
C ASP A 81 -18.53 -3.22 -9.81
N TYR A 82 -17.53 -2.82 -10.57
CA TYR A 82 -16.84 -1.54 -10.36
C TYR A 82 -17.78 -0.33 -10.35
N PRO A 83 -18.81 -0.23 -11.23
CA PRO A 83 -19.79 0.85 -11.10
C PRO A 83 -20.48 0.90 -9.74
N GLY A 84 -20.90 -0.24 -9.20
CA GLY A 84 -21.50 -0.34 -7.87
C GLY A 84 -20.52 0.03 -6.75
N TYR A 85 -19.26 -0.38 -6.83
CA TYR A 85 -18.22 0.02 -5.87
C TYR A 85 -17.96 1.53 -5.89
N ILE A 86 -17.87 2.13 -7.07
CA ILE A 86 -17.71 3.59 -7.23
C ILE A 86 -18.92 4.32 -6.63
N GLN A 87 -20.14 3.85 -6.91
CA GLN A 87 -21.33 4.45 -6.35
C GLN A 87 -21.37 4.36 -4.81
N ALA A 88 -21.02 3.20 -4.24
CA ALA A 88 -20.93 3.03 -2.78
C ALA A 88 -19.91 3.98 -2.13
N ILE A 89 -18.77 4.24 -2.80
CA ILE A 89 -17.75 5.20 -2.37
C ILE A 89 -18.31 6.63 -2.38
N ILE A 90 -18.99 7.02 -3.45
CA ILE A 90 -19.61 8.35 -3.62
C ILE A 90 -20.69 8.56 -2.57
N ASP A 91 -21.62 7.64 -2.44
CA ASP A 91 -22.74 7.71 -1.49
C ASP A 91 -22.27 7.73 -0.04
N GLY A 92 -21.18 6.98 0.24
CA GLY A 92 -20.51 6.98 1.54
C GLY A 92 -19.77 8.27 1.88
N GLY A 93 -19.70 9.23 0.96
CA GLY A 93 -19.07 10.54 1.16
C GLY A 93 -17.55 10.46 1.37
N VAL A 94 -16.90 9.39 0.89
CA VAL A 94 -15.43 9.23 0.91
C VAL A 94 -14.79 10.35 0.09
N LYS A 95 -13.64 10.86 0.54
CA LYS A 95 -12.98 12.00 -0.13
C LYS A 95 -11.71 11.63 -0.88
N VAL A 96 -11.16 10.46 -0.62
CA VAL A 96 -9.92 9.98 -1.27
C VAL A 96 -10.11 8.55 -1.76
N VAL A 97 -9.74 8.30 -3.00
CA VAL A 97 -9.68 6.95 -3.58
C VAL A 97 -8.24 6.66 -4.00
N GLU A 98 -7.67 5.58 -3.47
CA GLU A 98 -6.45 5.01 -3.99
C GLU A 98 -6.80 3.99 -5.06
N THR A 99 -6.30 4.16 -6.27
CA THR A 99 -6.47 3.17 -7.34
C THR A 99 -5.16 2.44 -7.60
N ALA A 100 -5.23 1.18 -8.01
CA ALA A 100 -4.08 0.34 -8.34
C ALA A 100 -4.40 -0.58 -9.52
N GLY A 101 -3.37 -1.17 -10.12
CA GLY A 101 -3.49 -2.09 -11.25
C GLY A 101 -3.70 -1.37 -12.57
N ASN A 102 -4.78 -1.68 -13.30
CA ASN A 102 -5.05 -1.10 -14.60
C ASN A 102 -5.44 0.39 -14.54
N ASN A 103 -5.37 1.05 -15.69
CA ASN A 103 -5.66 2.45 -15.90
C ASN A 103 -7.06 2.86 -15.36
N PRO A 104 -7.14 3.80 -14.38
CA PRO A 104 -8.39 4.24 -13.78
C PRO A 104 -9.19 5.27 -14.60
N GLN A 105 -8.71 5.68 -15.78
CA GLN A 105 -9.23 6.81 -16.57
C GLN A 105 -10.75 6.80 -16.73
N LYS A 106 -11.35 5.63 -16.91
CA LYS A 106 -12.80 5.47 -17.08
C LYS A 106 -13.61 5.98 -15.87
N TRP A 107 -13.01 5.94 -14.67
CA TRP A 107 -13.69 6.21 -13.42
C TRP A 107 -13.43 7.61 -12.88
N LEU A 108 -12.38 8.29 -13.36
CA LEU A 108 -11.99 9.63 -12.89
C LEU A 108 -13.11 10.66 -13.01
N PRO A 109 -13.88 10.76 -14.12
CA PRO A 109 -14.93 11.76 -14.22
C PRO A 109 -15.96 11.68 -13.09
N ALA A 110 -16.49 10.49 -12.79
CA ALA A 110 -17.48 10.30 -11.73
C ALA A 110 -16.90 10.60 -10.34
N LEU A 111 -15.66 10.20 -10.08
CA LEU A 111 -14.99 10.48 -8.81
C LEU A 111 -14.76 11.98 -8.62
N HIS A 112 -14.27 12.68 -9.65
CA HIS A 112 -14.01 14.12 -9.58
C HIS A 112 -15.29 14.94 -9.48
N GLU A 113 -16.37 14.55 -10.16
CA GLU A 113 -17.70 15.19 -10.05
C GLU A 113 -18.23 15.11 -8.60
N ALA A 114 -17.93 14.00 -7.90
CA ALA A 114 -18.24 13.84 -6.48
C ALA A 114 -17.24 14.56 -5.54
N GLY A 115 -16.27 15.28 -6.08
CA GLY A 115 -15.21 15.98 -5.31
C GLY A 115 -14.21 15.06 -4.65
N ILE A 116 -14.03 13.84 -5.17
CA ILE A 116 -13.10 12.83 -4.65
C ILE A 116 -11.73 13.02 -5.29
N LYS A 117 -10.67 13.00 -4.47
CA LYS A 117 -9.28 13.02 -4.92
C LYS A 117 -8.80 11.60 -5.21
N VAL A 118 -8.09 11.43 -6.33
CA VAL A 118 -7.61 10.12 -6.77
C VAL A 118 -6.08 10.08 -6.75
N ILE A 119 -5.55 9.14 -5.96
CA ILE A 119 -4.14 8.76 -5.97
C ILE A 119 -3.98 7.40 -6.67
N HIS A 120 -3.10 7.31 -7.67
CA HIS A 120 -2.89 6.06 -8.41
C HIS A 120 -1.53 5.43 -8.09
N LYS A 121 -1.51 4.11 -7.83
CA LYS A 121 -0.25 3.37 -7.55
C LYS A 121 0.45 3.02 -8.85
N CYS A 122 1.74 3.37 -8.93
CA CYS A 122 2.58 3.16 -10.10
C CYS A 122 3.95 2.62 -9.70
N THR A 123 4.49 1.70 -10.48
CA THR A 123 5.80 1.07 -10.24
C THR A 123 6.90 1.62 -11.17
N SER A 124 6.60 2.61 -12.00
CA SER A 124 7.56 3.23 -12.92
C SER A 124 7.22 4.68 -13.21
N VAL A 125 8.22 5.48 -13.58
CA VAL A 125 8.05 6.88 -14.01
C VAL A 125 7.08 6.96 -15.19
N ARG A 126 7.20 6.07 -16.17
CA ARG A 126 6.29 6.03 -17.33
C ARG A 126 4.82 5.86 -16.93
N HIS A 127 4.52 4.97 -15.98
CA HIS A 127 3.15 4.79 -15.49
C HIS A 127 2.69 5.99 -14.67
N SER A 128 3.58 6.61 -13.89
CA SER A 128 3.28 7.82 -13.13
C SER A 128 2.92 9.00 -14.02
N LEU A 129 3.68 9.23 -15.08
CA LEU A 129 3.37 10.25 -16.11
C LEU A 129 2.04 9.96 -16.83
N LYS A 130 1.73 8.68 -17.08
CA LYS A 130 0.43 8.32 -17.64
C LYS A 130 -0.70 8.60 -16.68
N ALA A 131 -0.53 8.33 -15.39
CA ALA A 131 -1.52 8.65 -14.34
C ALA A 131 -1.77 10.16 -14.26
N GLU A 132 -0.70 10.97 -14.29
CA GLU A 132 -0.81 12.43 -14.39
C GLU A 132 -1.59 12.85 -15.64
N ALA A 133 -1.20 12.34 -16.80
CA ALA A 133 -1.79 12.74 -18.09
C ALA A 133 -3.29 12.40 -18.22
N ILE A 134 -3.79 11.39 -17.51
CA ILE A 134 -5.21 11.02 -17.50
C ILE A 134 -6.00 11.77 -16.42
N GLY A 135 -5.33 12.55 -15.54
CA GLY A 135 -5.98 13.43 -14.57
C GLY A 135 -6.05 12.87 -13.14
N CYS A 136 -5.19 11.93 -12.73
CA CYS A 136 -5.05 11.61 -11.31
C CYS A 136 -4.52 12.83 -10.54
N ASP A 137 -4.98 13.02 -9.29
CA ASP A 137 -4.59 14.15 -8.44
C ASP A 137 -3.20 13.94 -7.81
N ALA A 138 -2.82 12.70 -7.57
CA ALA A 138 -1.53 12.31 -7.01
C ALA A 138 -1.11 10.90 -7.48
N VAL A 139 0.15 10.53 -7.24
CA VAL A 139 0.69 9.20 -7.53
C VAL A 139 1.33 8.60 -6.27
N SER A 140 1.11 7.31 -6.03
CA SER A 140 1.94 6.51 -5.12
C SER A 140 2.98 5.77 -5.94
N VAL A 141 4.26 6.12 -5.74
CA VAL A 141 5.39 5.54 -6.50
C VAL A 141 5.95 4.38 -5.71
N ASP A 142 5.72 3.17 -6.21
CA ASP A 142 6.07 1.91 -5.54
C ASP A 142 7.42 1.40 -6.06
N GLY A 143 8.47 1.48 -5.25
CA GLY A 143 9.81 0.96 -5.58
C GLY A 143 9.92 -0.56 -5.41
N PHE A 144 11.05 -1.10 -5.87
CA PHE A 144 11.37 -2.53 -5.86
C PHE A 144 11.23 -3.19 -4.47
N GLU A 145 11.40 -2.42 -3.40
CA GLU A 145 11.35 -2.89 -2.00
C GLU A 145 9.93 -3.21 -1.52
N CYS A 146 8.90 -2.81 -2.27
CA CYS A 146 7.52 -2.97 -1.82
C CYS A 146 7.08 -4.44 -1.74
N GLY A 147 6.15 -4.72 -0.84
CA GLY A 147 5.37 -5.96 -0.85
C GLY A 147 4.26 -5.91 -1.89
N GLY A 148 3.84 -7.07 -2.37
CA GLY A 148 2.90 -7.15 -3.49
C GLY A 148 3.61 -6.99 -4.83
N HIS A 149 3.04 -6.23 -5.76
CA HIS A 149 3.51 -6.16 -7.14
C HIS A 149 4.44 -4.96 -7.39
N PRO A 150 5.79 -5.13 -7.33
CA PRO A 150 6.75 -4.04 -7.55
C PRO A 150 6.95 -3.68 -9.03
N GLY A 151 6.25 -4.33 -9.94
CA GLY A 151 6.50 -4.24 -11.38
C GLY A 151 7.65 -5.17 -11.83
N GLU A 152 8.09 -4.98 -13.09
CA GLU A 152 9.07 -5.88 -13.72
C GLU A 152 10.44 -5.23 -13.93
N ASP A 153 10.58 -3.93 -13.56
CA ASP A 153 11.78 -3.14 -13.89
C ASP A 153 12.83 -3.15 -12.76
N ASP A 154 12.49 -3.68 -11.57
CA ASP A 154 13.36 -3.83 -10.40
C ASP A 154 14.07 -2.53 -9.94
N ILE A 155 13.42 -1.38 -10.08
CA ILE A 155 14.03 -0.09 -9.74
C ILE A 155 13.78 0.24 -8.27
N PRO A 156 14.85 0.36 -7.44
CA PRO A 156 14.72 0.75 -6.03
C PRO A 156 14.35 2.23 -5.88
N ASN A 157 13.73 2.58 -4.76
CA ASN A 157 13.27 3.93 -4.48
C ASN A 157 14.36 5.00 -4.52
N PHE A 158 15.59 4.65 -4.20
CA PHE A 158 16.71 5.60 -4.25
C PHE A 158 17.01 6.16 -5.66
N VAL A 159 16.56 5.46 -6.71
CA VAL A 159 16.64 5.90 -8.11
C VAL A 159 15.26 6.31 -8.63
N LEU A 160 14.22 5.55 -8.29
CA LEU A 160 12.88 5.75 -8.82
C LEU A 160 12.26 7.09 -8.38
N LEU A 161 12.38 7.46 -7.08
CA LEU A 161 11.77 8.67 -6.54
C LEU A 161 12.36 9.96 -7.12
N PRO A 162 13.70 10.19 -7.17
CA PRO A 162 14.24 11.40 -7.79
C PRO A 162 13.91 11.45 -9.28
N ARG A 163 13.89 10.31 -9.99
CA ARG A 163 13.44 10.28 -11.39
C ARG A 163 11.98 10.67 -11.54
N ALA A 164 11.11 10.28 -10.61
CA ALA A 164 9.72 10.71 -10.58
C ALA A 164 9.60 12.22 -10.28
N ALA A 165 10.41 12.71 -9.33
CA ALA A 165 10.44 14.15 -8.97
C ALA A 165 10.89 15.05 -10.11
N ASP A 166 11.80 14.59 -10.95
CA ASP A 166 12.29 15.36 -12.11
C ASP A 166 11.21 15.55 -13.20
N GLU A 167 10.24 14.65 -13.28
CA GLU A 167 9.30 14.60 -14.40
C GLU A 167 7.84 14.89 -14.05
N LEU A 168 7.38 14.52 -12.84
CA LEU A 168 6.01 14.74 -12.41
C LEU A 168 5.74 16.19 -11.99
N LYS A 169 4.56 16.68 -12.37
CA LYS A 169 4.04 18.00 -11.96
C LYS A 169 3.00 17.90 -10.83
N ILE A 170 2.38 16.74 -10.68
CA ILE A 170 1.46 16.45 -9.57
C ILE A 170 2.24 15.87 -8.39
N PRO A 171 1.76 16.02 -7.14
CA PRO A 171 2.44 15.44 -5.98
C PRO A 171 2.45 13.93 -6.02
N PHE A 172 3.50 13.34 -5.42
CA PHE A 172 3.58 11.90 -5.25
C PHE A 172 4.03 11.52 -3.83
N VAL A 173 3.69 10.31 -3.42
CA VAL A 173 4.18 9.69 -2.19
C VAL A 173 5.10 8.51 -2.51
N ALA A 174 6.09 8.29 -1.66
CA ALA A 174 6.98 7.15 -1.75
C ALA A 174 6.32 5.90 -1.14
N SER A 175 6.42 4.77 -1.82
CA SER A 175 5.94 3.47 -1.34
C SER A 175 6.99 2.38 -1.58
N GLY A 176 7.03 1.38 -0.68
CA GLY A 176 8.10 0.38 -0.65
C GLY A 176 9.29 0.83 0.19
N GLY A 177 9.71 -0.02 1.14
CA GLY A 177 10.82 0.30 2.05
C GLY A 177 10.49 1.31 3.16
N MET A 178 9.25 1.77 3.29
CA MET A 178 8.82 2.83 4.22
C MET A 178 8.36 2.24 5.56
N ALA A 179 8.99 2.65 6.69
CA ALA A 179 8.64 2.13 8.02
C ALA A 179 8.77 3.12 9.18
N ASP A 180 9.61 4.13 9.07
CA ASP A 180 10.03 4.97 10.20
C ASP A 180 10.32 6.43 9.77
N GLY A 181 10.74 7.27 10.72
CA GLY A 181 11.07 8.68 10.45
C GLY A 181 12.26 8.84 9.48
N ARG A 182 13.19 7.88 9.45
CA ARG A 182 14.31 7.90 8.51
C ARG A 182 13.83 7.78 7.08
N SER A 183 12.92 6.82 6.83
CA SER A 183 12.33 6.61 5.50
C SER A 183 11.46 7.79 5.07
N LEU A 184 10.70 8.43 6.00
CA LEU A 184 9.95 9.64 5.69
C LEU A 184 10.86 10.79 5.26
N VAL A 185 11.92 11.07 6.04
CA VAL A 185 12.87 12.16 5.71
C VAL A 185 13.57 11.89 4.39
N ALA A 186 14.00 10.64 4.14
CA ALA A 186 14.61 10.25 2.87
C ALA A 186 13.63 10.44 1.69
N ALA A 187 12.37 10.01 1.83
CA ALA A 187 11.34 10.20 0.82
C ALA A 187 11.12 11.68 0.47
N LEU A 188 11.01 12.54 1.50
CA LEU A 188 10.88 13.99 1.31
C LEU A 188 12.11 14.59 0.62
N ALA A 189 13.32 14.17 1.01
CA ALA A 189 14.57 14.63 0.38
C ALA A 189 14.71 14.19 -1.09
N LEU A 190 14.11 13.05 -1.45
CA LEU A 190 14.06 12.54 -2.83
C LEU A 190 12.89 13.10 -3.66
N GLY A 191 12.14 14.08 -3.12
CA GLY A 191 11.10 14.84 -3.84
C GLY A 191 9.66 14.36 -3.58
N ALA A 192 9.44 13.27 -2.83
CA ALA A 192 8.10 12.85 -2.45
C ALA A 192 7.44 13.85 -1.47
N GLN A 193 6.11 13.86 -1.41
CA GLN A 193 5.32 14.70 -0.52
C GLN A 193 4.76 13.93 0.70
N GLY A 194 5.24 12.72 0.91
CA GLY A 194 4.84 11.81 1.97
C GLY A 194 5.22 10.38 1.67
N MET A 195 4.75 9.45 2.49
CA MET A 195 4.97 8.01 2.29
C MET A 195 3.69 7.21 2.41
N ASN A 196 3.65 6.10 1.66
CA ASN A 196 2.60 5.08 1.71
C ASN A 196 3.20 3.78 2.25
N MET A 197 2.63 3.23 3.32
CA MET A 197 3.12 2.04 4.00
C MET A 197 2.10 0.91 3.97
N GLY A 198 2.55 -0.30 3.67
CA GLY A 198 1.76 -1.53 3.80
C GLY A 198 2.23 -2.37 4.99
N THR A 199 3.33 -3.11 4.81
CA THR A 199 3.84 -4.11 5.75
C THR A 199 4.00 -3.57 7.18
N ARG A 200 4.45 -2.31 7.37
CA ARG A 200 4.57 -1.70 8.69
C ARG A 200 3.22 -1.62 9.40
N PHE A 201 2.13 -1.28 8.69
CA PHE A 201 0.81 -1.20 9.29
C PHE A 201 0.17 -2.58 9.54
N ILE A 202 0.55 -3.64 8.82
CA ILE A 202 0.12 -5.01 9.16
C ILE A 202 0.58 -5.37 10.58
N ALA A 203 1.79 -4.96 10.96
CA ALA A 203 2.35 -5.16 12.31
C ALA A 203 1.95 -4.03 13.27
N THR A 204 0.66 -3.74 13.39
CA THR A 204 0.07 -2.85 14.41
C THR A 204 -1.04 -3.56 15.17
N GLN A 205 -1.40 -3.06 16.35
CA GLN A 205 -2.42 -3.68 17.19
C GLN A 205 -3.79 -3.68 16.51
N GLU A 206 -4.14 -2.58 15.79
CA GLU A 206 -5.44 -2.38 15.17
C GLU A 206 -5.60 -3.06 13.80
N ALA A 207 -4.51 -3.58 13.20
CA ALA A 207 -4.64 -4.40 12.00
C ALA A 207 -5.43 -5.67 12.32
N PRO A 208 -6.59 -5.90 11.69
CA PRO A 208 -7.48 -7.02 12.03
C PRO A 208 -7.01 -8.32 11.36
N VAL A 209 -5.75 -8.66 11.57
CA VAL A 209 -5.12 -9.88 11.08
C VAL A 209 -4.70 -10.76 12.26
N HIS A 210 -4.58 -12.06 12.01
CA HIS A 210 -4.16 -13.01 13.04
C HIS A 210 -2.77 -12.69 13.58
N GLU A 211 -2.55 -12.91 14.88
CA GLU A 211 -1.29 -12.58 15.54
C GLU A 211 -0.07 -13.27 14.89
N ASN A 212 -0.21 -14.51 14.38
CA ASN A 212 0.85 -15.19 13.66
C ASN A 212 1.42 -14.37 12.48
N VAL A 213 0.57 -13.62 11.77
CA VAL A 213 0.99 -12.77 10.64
C VAL A 213 1.87 -11.63 11.15
N LYS A 214 1.44 -10.97 12.24
CA LYS A 214 2.20 -9.88 12.86
C LYS A 214 3.55 -10.37 13.38
N GLN A 215 3.56 -11.49 14.07
CA GLN A 215 4.77 -12.11 14.60
C GLN A 215 5.72 -12.58 13.49
N ALA A 216 5.19 -13.10 12.39
CA ALA A 216 6.02 -13.48 11.24
C ALA A 216 6.74 -12.27 10.62
N ILE A 217 6.09 -11.11 10.57
CA ILE A 217 6.73 -9.87 10.09
C ILE A 217 7.82 -9.41 11.07
N VAL A 218 7.53 -9.41 12.38
CA VAL A 218 8.48 -8.98 13.42
C VAL A 218 9.71 -9.90 13.50
N ALA A 219 9.53 -11.19 13.22
CA ALA A 219 10.62 -12.17 13.21
C ALA A 219 11.45 -12.17 11.92
N ALA A 220 10.95 -11.52 10.84
CA ALA A 220 11.59 -11.52 9.54
C ALA A 220 12.73 -10.48 9.44
N SER A 221 13.71 -10.79 8.61
CA SER A 221 14.74 -9.87 8.16
C SER A 221 14.44 -9.33 6.74
N GLU A 222 15.26 -8.42 6.26
CA GLU A 222 15.23 -7.93 4.89
C GLU A 222 15.51 -9.03 3.85
N LEU A 223 16.09 -10.16 4.28
CA LEU A 223 16.43 -11.31 3.44
C LEU A 223 15.29 -12.33 3.31
N ASP A 224 14.22 -12.19 4.07
CA ASP A 224 13.15 -13.20 4.16
C ASP A 224 11.99 -13.00 3.17
N THR A 225 12.13 -12.08 2.22
CA THR A 225 11.16 -11.96 1.11
C THR A 225 11.65 -12.67 -0.15
N ARG A 226 10.71 -13.06 -1.00
CA ARG A 226 10.97 -13.65 -2.31
C ARG A 226 10.10 -12.98 -3.37
N LEU A 227 10.63 -12.91 -4.60
CA LEU A 227 9.85 -12.56 -5.77
C LEU A 227 9.33 -13.83 -6.43
N VAL A 228 8.03 -13.87 -6.69
CA VAL A 228 7.33 -14.99 -7.31
C VAL A 228 6.58 -14.52 -8.56
N MET A 229 6.10 -15.44 -9.38
CA MET A 229 5.33 -15.21 -10.60
C MET A 229 6.05 -14.41 -11.71
N ARG A 230 7.38 -14.31 -11.65
CA ARG A 230 8.17 -13.65 -12.70
C ARG A 230 8.00 -14.26 -14.10
N PRO A 231 7.96 -15.60 -14.28
CA PRO A 231 7.72 -16.19 -15.59
C PRO A 231 6.39 -15.78 -16.22
N LEU A 232 5.41 -15.42 -15.37
CA LEU A 232 4.09 -14.93 -15.79
C LEU A 232 4.03 -13.41 -16.01
N ARG A 233 5.13 -12.69 -15.80
CA ARG A 233 5.18 -11.22 -15.81
C ARG A 233 4.11 -10.59 -14.89
N ASN A 234 3.92 -11.20 -13.77
CA ASN A 234 3.05 -10.77 -12.68
C ASN A 234 3.80 -10.85 -11.35
N THR A 235 5.00 -10.29 -11.35
CA THR A 235 5.94 -10.37 -10.22
C THR A 235 5.32 -9.87 -8.93
N GLU A 236 5.34 -10.70 -7.89
CA GLU A 236 4.90 -10.34 -6.54
C GLU A 236 6.02 -10.58 -5.53
N ARG A 237 6.19 -9.65 -4.57
CA ARG A 237 7.06 -9.83 -3.42
C ARG A 237 6.27 -10.31 -2.23
N VAL A 238 6.67 -11.44 -1.69
CA VAL A 238 5.98 -12.19 -0.63
C VAL A 238 6.93 -12.56 0.49
N LEU A 239 6.42 -12.79 1.71
CA LEU A 239 7.22 -13.38 2.78
C LEU A 239 7.48 -14.87 2.48
N ARG A 240 8.73 -15.30 2.68
CA ARG A 240 9.10 -16.69 2.46
C ARG A 240 8.41 -17.62 3.45
N ASN A 241 7.80 -18.66 2.94
CA ASN A 241 7.18 -19.75 3.70
C ASN A 241 7.20 -21.04 2.87
N ALA A 242 6.68 -22.14 3.41
CA ALA A 242 6.69 -23.42 2.70
C ALA A 242 5.89 -23.42 1.40
N ALA A 243 4.80 -22.66 1.30
CA ALA A 243 4.06 -22.50 0.04
C ALA A 243 4.86 -21.73 -1.01
N VAL A 244 5.56 -20.68 -0.61
CA VAL A 244 6.45 -19.91 -1.50
C VAL A 244 7.61 -20.77 -2.00
N ASP A 245 8.20 -21.61 -1.16
CA ASP A 245 9.26 -22.52 -1.59
C ASP A 245 8.74 -23.55 -2.62
N ARG A 246 7.50 -24.07 -2.46
CA ARG A 246 6.82 -24.93 -3.47
C ARG A 246 6.57 -24.18 -4.77
N LEU A 247 6.08 -22.94 -4.68
CA LEU A 247 5.83 -22.09 -5.85
C LEU A 247 7.10 -21.86 -6.67
N LEU A 248 8.20 -21.46 -6.01
CA LEU A 248 9.49 -21.25 -6.65
C LEU A 248 10.07 -22.54 -7.26
N ALA A 249 9.84 -23.71 -6.63
CA ALA A 249 10.21 -25.00 -7.21
C ALA A 249 9.45 -25.27 -8.52
N LYS A 250 8.15 -24.97 -8.59
CA LYS A 250 7.33 -25.07 -9.82
C LYS A 250 7.84 -24.10 -10.90
N GLU A 251 8.09 -22.84 -10.55
CA GLU A 251 8.65 -21.84 -11.48
C GLU A 251 9.98 -22.32 -12.08
N LYS A 252 10.87 -22.84 -11.23
CA LYS A 252 12.17 -23.39 -11.68
C LYS A 252 12.01 -24.59 -12.61
N ALA A 253 11.06 -25.49 -12.32
CA ALA A 253 10.84 -26.70 -13.10
C ALA A 253 10.19 -26.43 -14.45
N LEU A 254 9.22 -25.51 -14.51
CA LEU A 254 8.41 -25.24 -15.70
C LEU A 254 8.95 -24.08 -16.55
N GLY A 255 9.69 -23.15 -15.95
CA GLY A 255 10.27 -21.99 -16.64
C GLY A 255 9.25 -21.24 -17.48
N ALA A 256 9.52 -21.06 -18.77
CA ALA A 256 8.64 -20.37 -19.72
C ALA A 256 7.32 -21.09 -20.01
N SER A 257 7.18 -22.38 -19.65
CA SER A 257 5.94 -23.14 -19.82
C SER A 257 4.97 -23.02 -18.63
N LEU A 258 5.39 -22.33 -17.56
CA LEU A 258 4.54 -22.09 -16.39
C LEU A 258 3.24 -21.39 -16.79
N LYS A 259 2.12 -21.88 -16.26
CA LYS A 259 0.81 -21.24 -16.40
C LYS A 259 0.24 -20.91 -15.03
N PHE A 260 -0.72 -19.99 -14.99
CA PHE A 260 -1.35 -19.60 -13.72
C PHE A 260 -2.05 -20.77 -13.04
N GLU A 261 -2.62 -21.70 -13.81
CA GLU A 261 -3.29 -22.90 -13.32
C GLU A 261 -2.37 -23.80 -12.49
N ASP A 262 -1.05 -23.83 -12.81
CA ASP A 262 -0.07 -24.65 -12.12
C ASP A 262 0.19 -24.18 -10.69
N ILE A 263 -0.08 -22.91 -10.39
CA ILE A 263 0.24 -22.25 -9.12
C ILE A 263 -1.00 -21.82 -8.31
N ILE A 264 -2.21 -22.05 -8.82
CA ILE A 264 -3.47 -21.72 -8.14
C ILE A 264 -3.46 -22.11 -6.64
N PRO A 265 -3.01 -23.32 -6.25
CA PRO A 265 -3.03 -23.73 -4.84
C PRO A 265 -2.21 -22.83 -3.90
N GLU A 266 -1.15 -22.20 -4.41
CA GLU A 266 -0.25 -21.35 -3.65
C GLU A 266 -0.66 -19.86 -3.66
N VAL A 267 -1.51 -19.42 -4.61
CA VAL A 267 -1.78 -17.98 -4.79
C VAL A 267 -3.27 -17.60 -4.75
N ALA A 268 -4.19 -18.51 -5.08
CA ALA A 268 -5.60 -18.17 -5.22
C ALA A 268 -6.41 -18.53 -3.95
N GLY A 269 -7.18 -17.56 -3.41
CA GLY A 269 -8.08 -17.79 -2.28
C GLY A 269 -7.37 -18.07 -0.94
N VAL A 270 -6.09 -17.78 -0.84
CA VAL A 270 -5.24 -18.10 0.33
C VAL A 270 -5.31 -17.04 1.44
N TYR A 271 -5.58 -15.79 1.08
CA TYR A 271 -5.53 -14.66 2.01
C TYR A 271 -6.42 -14.80 3.26
N PRO A 272 -7.69 -15.25 3.18
CA PRO A 272 -8.49 -15.46 4.40
C PRO A 272 -7.83 -16.42 5.38
N LYS A 273 -7.30 -17.55 4.88
CA LYS A 273 -6.62 -18.55 5.70
C LYS A 273 -5.37 -18.01 6.38
N ILE A 274 -4.63 -17.12 5.69
CA ILE A 274 -3.42 -16.52 6.21
C ILE A 274 -3.77 -15.37 7.16
N MET A 275 -4.51 -14.36 6.66
CA MET A 275 -4.73 -13.12 7.40
C MET A 275 -5.70 -13.29 8.57
N LEU A 276 -6.75 -14.09 8.43
CA LEU A 276 -7.77 -14.25 9.46
C LEU A 276 -7.56 -15.49 10.33
N GLU A 277 -7.06 -16.61 9.77
CA GLU A 277 -6.91 -17.87 10.50
C GLU A 277 -5.45 -18.13 10.95
N GLY A 278 -4.47 -17.34 10.48
CA GLY A 278 -3.08 -17.42 10.87
C GLY A 278 -2.31 -18.62 10.30
N THR A 279 -2.83 -19.27 9.26
CA THR A 279 -2.20 -20.40 8.57
C THR A 279 -1.20 -19.88 7.54
N LEU A 280 0.01 -19.50 7.97
CA LEU A 280 1.00 -18.81 7.16
C LEU A 280 1.42 -19.56 5.90
N ASP A 281 1.49 -20.91 5.97
CA ASP A 281 1.89 -21.79 4.88
C ASP A 281 0.75 -22.16 3.91
N ALA A 282 -0.44 -21.53 4.07
CA ALA A 282 -1.57 -21.76 3.17
C ALA A 282 -1.32 -21.22 1.76
N GLY A 283 -0.41 -20.26 1.60
CA GLY A 283 -0.07 -19.69 0.30
C GLY A 283 0.92 -18.55 0.38
N ALA A 284 1.17 -17.91 -0.75
CA ALA A 284 1.96 -16.69 -0.85
C ALA A 284 1.15 -15.49 -0.36
N TRP A 285 1.79 -14.59 0.38
CA TRP A 285 1.19 -13.34 0.85
C TRP A 285 2.18 -12.19 0.85
N SER A 286 1.69 -11.01 0.47
CA SER A 286 2.51 -9.82 0.23
C SER A 286 3.22 -9.34 1.48
N CYS A 287 4.54 -9.17 1.39
CA CYS A 287 5.37 -8.58 2.44
C CYS A 287 6.57 -7.88 1.82
N GLY A 288 6.82 -6.62 2.17
CA GLY A 288 7.96 -5.85 1.68
C GLY A 288 9.28 -6.19 2.38
N MET A 289 10.40 -5.85 1.75
CA MET A 289 11.74 -5.98 2.35
C MET A 289 11.87 -5.19 3.65
N VAL A 290 11.02 -4.19 3.83
CA VAL A 290 10.93 -3.37 5.04
C VAL A 290 10.65 -4.17 6.32
N ALA A 291 10.24 -5.44 6.22
CA ALA A 291 10.12 -6.34 7.37
C ALA A 291 11.38 -6.33 8.25
N GLY A 292 12.58 -6.25 7.64
CA GLY A 292 13.84 -6.13 8.37
C GLY A 292 13.99 -4.87 9.25
N LEU A 293 13.07 -3.92 9.16
CA LEU A 293 13.02 -2.71 10.01
C LEU A 293 11.86 -2.74 11.01
N ILE A 294 11.09 -3.84 11.08
CA ILE A 294 9.87 -3.95 11.89
C ILE A 294 10.11 -4.91 13.03
N HIS A 295 10.25 -4.39 14.26
CA HIS A 295 10.64 -5.18 15.43
C HIS A 295 9.62 -5.13 16.58
N ASP A 296 8.44 -4.52 16.35
CA ASP A 296 7.40 -4.35 17.36
C ASP A 296 5.98 -4.28 16.73
N ILE A 297 4.96 -4.37 17.58
CA ILE A 297 3.53 -4.27 17.22
C ILE A 297 2.89 -3.15 18.06
N PRO A 298 3.16 -1.87 17.74
CA PRO A 298 2.59 -0.73 18.45
C PRO A 298 1.13 -0.48 18.02
N THR A 299 0.44 0.44 18.73
CA THR A 299 -0.78 1.03 18.17
C THR A 299 -0.44 1.94 16.98
N CYS A 300 -1.42 2.20 16.10
CA CYS A 300 -1.26 3.15 14.99
C CYS A 300 -0.86 4.55 15.49
N GLN A 301 -1.45 4.99 16.60
CA GLN A 301 -1.09 6.27 17.24
C GLN A 301 0.39 6.29 17.64
N GLN A 302 0.83 5.28 18.41
CA GLN A 302 2.23 5.19 18.84
C GLN A 302 3.21 5.14 17.67
N LEU A 303 2.84 4.40 16.61
CA LEU A 303 3.66 4.30 15.41
C LEU A 303 3.80 5.65 14.71
N ILE A 304 2.70 6.34 14.44
CA ILE A 304 2.71 7.61 13.71
C ILE A 304 3.40 8.70 14.55
N ASP A 305 3.12 8.79 15.84
CA ASP A 305 3.80 9.74 16.73
C ASP A 305 5.32 9.54 16.74
N ARG A 306 5.76 8.28 16.84
CA ARG A 306 7.18 7.92 16.79
C ARG A 306 7.83 8.30 15.45
N ILE A 307 7.18 8.00 14.34
CA ILE A 307 7.66 8.36 12.99
C ILE A 307 7.84 9.87 12.87
N MET A 308 6.84 10.63 13.31
CA MET A 308 6.87 12.10 13.20
C MET A 308 7.92 12.72 14.10
N ALA A 309 8.04 12.25 15.34
CA ALA A 309 9.05 12.73 16.29
C ALA A 309 10.48 12.41 15.77
N GLU A 310 10.70 11.19 15.28
CA GLU A 310 11.99 10.80 14.70
C GLU A 310 12.33 11.64 13.46
N ALA A 311 11.38 11.83 12.56
CA ALA A 311 11.59 12.63 11.35
C ALA A 311 11.95 14.10 11.68
N GLU A 312 11.27 14.72 12.64
CA GLU A 312 11.59 16.07 13.08
C GLU A 312 12.98 16.15 13.74
N SER A 313 13.32 15.17 14.58
CA SER A 313 14.64 15.10 15.21
C SER A 313 15.75 14.94 14.16
N LEU A 314 15.56 14.07 13.17
CA LEU A 314 16.52 13.89 12.09
C LEU A 314 16.75 15.18 11.30
N ILE A 315 15.70 15.91 10.95
CA ILE A 315 15.82 17.16 10.22
C ILE A 315 16.54 18.21 11.07
N ARG A 316 16.06 18.45 12.31
CA ARG A 316 16.53 19.56 13.15
C ARG A 316 17.91 19.33 13.77
N GLN A 317 18.23 18.09 14.12
CA GLN A 317 19.46 17.77 14.85
C GLN A 317 20.53 17.18 13.94
N ARG A 318 20.19 16.08 13.22
CA ARG A 318 21.19 15.36 12.41
C ARG A 318 21.54 16.11 11.13
N LEU A 319 20.55 16.44 10.30
CA LEU A 319 20.80 17.03 8.95
C LEU A 319 21.30 18.49 9.09
N MET A 320 20.67 19.28 9.94
CA MET A 320 21.14 20.65 10.21
C MET A 320 22.53 20.67 10.83
N GLY A 321 22.89 19.66 11.61
CA GLY A 321 24.22 19.52 12.20
C GLY A 321 25.34 19.37 11.16
N PHE A 322 25.06 18.88 9.96
CA PHE A 322 26.04 18.84 8.87
C PHE A 322 26.28 20.20 8.20
N LEU A 323 25.38 21.17 8.39
CA LEU A 323 25.52 22.53 7.87
C LEU A 323 26.12 23.52 8.88
N ALA A 324 26.12 23.16 10.18
CA ALA A 324 26.70 23.95 11.24
C ALA A 324 28.25 23.76 11.20
N ALA A 325 28.93 24.65 10.51
CA ALA A 325 30.40 24.78 10.53
C ALA A 325 30.77 26.14 11.14
#